data_9e31484a57d58f46288995d5a0f9680b
#
_entry.id   9e31484a57d58f46288995d5a0f9680b
#
_cell.length_a   1.000
_cell.length_b   1.000
_cell.length_c   1.000
_cell.angle_alpha   90.00
_cell.angle_beta   90.00
_cell.angle_gamma   90.00
#
_symmetry.space_group_name_H-M   'P 1'
#
loop_
_entity.id
_entity.type
_entity.pdbx_description
1 polymer ?
#
loop_
_entity_poly.entity_id
_entity_poly.type
_entity_poly.pdbx_seq_one_letter_code
_entity_poly.pdbx_strand_id
1 'polypeptide(L)'
;MARNLILLLDGTSNEVNDNLTNVVKLFRCAERSDSQRVFYHPGIGTVPLVTDWSPARQSAMAAFGLATGCGLDANILAAYCYLIDTYQPGDRIFLFGFSRGAYTARAVAGLIHLLGLLEPDQHNLVDYALKAYKRAHHEDSLEAAWQFRRVIGGRRVPVHFLGVWDTVASVFVRPGLFRLPTQSFLPYTKSNPSVRVFRQAAAIDERRRMFRLYSWTPRQSFRPDPFAEAEGAQNEQTVWFAGDHSDVGGGWAEAESQIAKFPLVWMTREAQKNGFRIDESMFRHLAEGDPLPGGKRMYVAPDAKGPIHNSMTAAWWPLEFLPKNRKWKCFPEMSTGGGYYLPRAEPRNIPEGALLHHSVIERMATGYKPTNLPDDFTLVGPSTGATCNQRGQR
;
A
#
# COMPACT_ATOMS: atom_id res chain seq x y z
N MET A 1 22.03 -19.42 6.98
CA MET A 1 20.74 -19.16 7.69
C MET A 1 19.88 -18.31 6.79
N ALA A 2 18.58 -18.54 6.75
CA ALA A 2 17.64 -17.72 5.98
C ALA A 2 17.65 -16.27 6.47
N ARG A 3 17.86 -15.31 5.57
CA ARG A 3 17.87 -13.87 5.87
C ARG A 3 16.50 -13.25 5.55
N ASN A 4 16.22 -12.14 6.17
CA ASN A 4 15.11 -11.28 5.78
C ASN A 4 15.61 -10.21 4.80
N LEU A 5 14.94 -10.06 3.67
CA LEU A 5 15.13 -8.97 2.72
C LEU A 5 13.91 -8.04 2.82
N ILE A 6 14.12 -6.89 3.41
CA ILE A 6 13.07 -5.93 3.71
C ILE A 6 13.12 -4.81 2.68
N LEU A 7 12.06 -4.63 1.91
CA LEU A 7 11.93 -3.53 0.96
C LEU A 7 10.79 -2.61 1.41
N LEU A 8 11.10 -1.35 1.59
CA LEU A 8 10.21 -0.30 2.05
C LEU A 8 10.07 0.75 0.94
N LEU A 9 8.88 0.80 0.34
CA LEU A 9 8.59 1.60 -0.85
C LEU A 9 7.61 2.71 -0.48
N ASP A 10 8.10 3.94 -0.43
CA ASP A 10 7.29 5.06 0.02
C ASP A 10 6.45 5.66 -1.10
N GLY A 11 5.45 6.45 -0.70
CA GLY A 11 4.61 7.21 -1.62
C GLY A 11 5.39 8.33 -2.30
N THR A 12 4.89 8.78 -3.45
CA THR A 12 5.49 9.92 -4.16
C THR A 12 5.21 11.24 -3.43
N SER A 13 6.12 12.19 -3.57
CA SER A 13 6.11 13.51 -2.92
C SER A 13 6.31 13.50 -1.39
N ASN A 14 6.69 12.35 -0.84
CA ASN A 14 7.14 12.30 0.54
C ASN A 14 8.63 12.63 0.56
N GLU A 15 8.96 13.91 0.58
CA GLU A 15 10.30 14.33 0.94
C GLU A 15 10.62 13.81 2.33
N VAL A 16 11.86 13.39 2.56
CA VAL A 16 12.35 13.07 3.90
C VAL A 16 12.48 14.39 4.65
N ASN A 17 11.32 14.89 5.07
CA ASN A 17 11.18 16.10 5.88
C ASN A 17 10.74 15.73 7.30
N ASP A 18 10.28 16.71 8.07
CA ASP A 18 9.83 16.48 9.43
C ASP A 18 8.55 15.64 9.56
N ASN A 19 7.78 15.51 8.48
CA ASN A 19 6.50 14.79 8.44
C ASN A 19 6.69 13.34 7.93
N LEU A 20 7.08 12.45 8.81
CA LEU A 20 7.45 11.08 8.44
C LEU A 20 6.24 10.20 8.16
N THR A 21 6.29 9.47 7.04
CA THR A 21 5.34 8.38 6.75
C THR A 21 5.58 7.18 7.66
N ASN A 22 4.60 6.27 7.73
CA ASN A 22 4.74 5.01 8.45
C ASN A 22 5.81 4.10 7.80
N VAL A 23 6.04 4.24 6.50
CA VAL A 23 7.13 3.54 5.80
C VAL A 23 8.50 4.01 6.30
N VAL A 24 8.72 5.32 6.41
CA VAL A 24 9.98 5.88 6.96
C VAL A 24 10.14 5.52 8.43
N LYS A 25 9.07 5.59 9.23
CA LYS A 25 9.11 5.19 10.65
C LYS A 25 9.50 3.72 10.78
N LEU A 26 8.90 2.83 9.95
CA LEU A 26 9.27 1.41 9.93
C LEU A 26 10.72 1.20 9.45
N PHE A 27 11.20 1.96 8.45
CA PHE A 27 12.59 1.92 8.02
C PHE A 27 13.56 2.27 9.14
N ARG A 28 13.22 3.24 9.98
CA ARG A 28 14.05 3.68 11.10
C ARG A 28 14.14 2.66 12.22
N CYS A 29 13.05 1.93 12.51
CA CYS A 29 13.04 0.88 13.53
C CYS A 29 13.43 -0.50 13.00
N ALA A 30 13.54 -0.72 11.71
CA ALA A 30 13.99 -2.01 11.16
C ALA A 30 15.43 -2.31 11.58
N GLU A 31 15.64 -3.46 12.25
CA GLU A 31 16.98 -3.96 12.56
C GLU A 31 17.78 -4.19 11.27
N ARG A 32 19.05 -3.81 11.29
CA ARG A 32 20.01 -4.07 10.20
C ARG A 32 21.10 -4.99 10.72
N SER A 33 21.21 -6.18 10.11
CA SER A 33 22.16 -7.20 10.51
C SER A 33 22.49 -8.11 9.31
N ASP A 34 23.45 -9.04 9.48
CA ASP A 34 23.75 -10.05 8.46
C ASP A 34 22.55 -10.95 8.15
N SER A 35 21.59 -11.04 9.07
CA SER A 35 20.37 -11.84 8.93
C SER A 35 19.14 -11.03 8.55
N GLN A 36 19.24 -9.69 8.42
CA GLN A 36 18.16 -8.82 7.94
C GLN A 36 18.73 -7.61 7.21
N ARG A 37 18.54 -7.56 5.90
CA ARG A 37 18.91 -6.43 5.06
C ARG A 37 17.70 -5.56 4.75
N VAL A 38 17.90 -4.24 4.74
CA VAL A 38 16.82 -3.27 4.61
C VAL A 38 17.12 -2.32 3.45
N PHE A 39 16.21 -2.29 2.51
CA PHE A 39 16.21 -1.36 1.37
C PHE A 39 15.03 -0.38 1.52
N TYR A 40 15.30 0.91 1.37
CA TYR A 40 14.28 1.96 1.35
C TYR A 40 14.33 2.71 0.03
N HIS A 41 13.14 2.93 -0.55
CA HIS A 41 12.97 3.74 -1.76
C HIS A 41 11.96 4.87 -1.50
N PRO A 42 12.37 6.14 -1.61
CA PRO A 42 11.54 7.30 -1.23
C PRO A 42 10.39 7.59 -2.19
N GLY A 43 10.22 6.81 -3.24
CA GLY A 43 9.24 7.10 -4.29
C GLY A 43 9.74 8.17 -5.28
N ILE A 44 9.03 8.36 -6.39
CA ILE A 44 9.40 9.36 -7.39
C ILE A 44 8.68 10.69 -7.11
N GLY A 45 9.36 11.79 -7.40
CA GLY A 45 8.91 13.17 -7.16
C GLY A 45 9.63 13.84 -6.00
N THR A 46 10.61 13.15 -5.38
CA THR A 46 11.48 13.68 -4.34
C THR A 46 12.77 14.31 -4.88
N VAL A 47 12.97 14.34 -6.21
CA VAL A 47 14.05 15.15 -6.77
C VAL A 47 13.63 16.60 -6.61
N PRO A 48 14.38 17.43 -5.84
CA PRO A 48 14.09 18.84 -5.71
C PRO A 48 14.26 19.45 -7.11
N LEU A 49 13.15 19.70 -7.78
CA LEU A 49 13.17 20.75 -8.81
C LEU A 49 13.37 22.04 -8.03
N VAL A 50 14.63 22.48 -8.00
CA VAL A 50 15.05 23.77 -7.45
C VAL A 50 14.36 24.86 -8.28
N THR A 51 13.11 25.14 -7.97
CA THR A 51 12.40 26.34 -8.44
C THR A 51 11.27 26.65 -7.47
N ASP A 52 11.17 27.91 -7.11
CA ASP A 52 10.12 28.55 -6.30
C ASP A 52 8.72 28.38 -6.91
N TRP A 53 8.07 27.25 -6.63
CA TRP A 53 6.73 26.96 -7.15
C TRP A 53 5.69 27.12 -6.04
N SER A 54 4.61 27.84 -6.35
CA SER A 54 3.52 28.05 -5.41
C SER A 54 2.86 26.72 -4.97
N PRO A 55 2.33 26.62 -3.73
CA PRO A 55 1.64 25.40 -3.22
C PRO A 55 0.53 24.88 -4.14
N ALA A 56 -0.17 25.76 -4.87
CA ALA A 56 -1.20 25.39 -5.84
C ALA A 56 -0.63 24.65 -7.06
N ARG A 57 0.56 25.02 -7.54
CA ARG A 57 1.24 24.31 -8.64
C ARG A 57 1.81 22.98 -8.19
N GLN A 58 2.32 22.89 -6.96
CA GLN A 58 2.76 21.63 -6.37
C GLN A 58 1.59 20.62 -6.27
N SER A 59 0.43 21.08 -5.82
CA SER A 59 -0.80 20.25 -5.76
C SER A 59 -1.28 19.82 -7.15
N ALA A 60 -1.20 20.70 -8.14
CA ALA A 60 -1.57 20.37 -9.53
C ALA A 60 -0.57 19.39 -10.18
N MET A 61 0.74 19.54 -9.91
CA MET A 61 1.78 18.61 -10.40
C MET A 61 1.71 17.25 -9.68
N ALA A 62 1.40 17.24 -8.39
CA ALA A 62 1.14 16.00 -7.66
C ALA A 62 -0.08 15.27 -8.26
N ALA A 63 -1.17 15.98 -8.54
CA ALA A 63 -2.35 15.44 -9.21
C ALA A 63 -2.03 14.94 -10.64
N PHE A 64 -1.19 15.65 -11.39
CA PHE A 64 -0.75 15.25 -12.73
C PHE A 64 0.20 14.04 -12.69
N GLY A 65 1.15 14.00 -11.76
CA GLY A 65 2.02 12.83 -11.53
C GLY A 65 1.22 11.60 -11.07
N LEU A 66 0.14 11.81 -10.29
CA LEU A 66 -0.85 10.78 -9.96
C LEU A 66 -1.57 10.25 -11.21
N ALA A 67 -1.86 11.13 -12.17
CA ALA A 67 -2.62 10.78 -13.37
C ALA A 67 -1.77 10.10 -14.45
N THR A 68 -0.46 10.28 -14.47
CA THR A 68 0.39 9.81 -15.60
C THR A 68 1.16 8.53 -15.31
N GLY A 69 1.21 8.05 -14.07
CA GLY A 69 2.00 6.86 -13.70
C GLY A 69 3.50 7.03 -13.95
N CYS A 70 3.96 8.27 -14.24
CA CYS A 70 5.37 8.56 -14.42
C CYS A 70 6.17 8.09 -13.22
N GLY A 71 7.19 7.27 -13.49
CA GLY A 71 8.11 6.81 -12.48
C GLY A 71 7.79 5.52 -11.77
N LEU A 72 6.59 4.95 -11.95
CA LEU A 72 6.26 3.64 -11.40
C LEU A 72 7.24 2.56 -11.89
N ASP A 73 7.57 2.58 -13.17
CA ASP A 73 8.48 1.62 -13.79
C ASP A 73 9.86 1.65 -13.13
N ALA A 74 10.42 2.85 -12.93
CA ALA A 74 11.73 3.00 -12.28
C ALA A 74 11.73 2.50 -10.83
N ASN A 75 10.63 2.73 -10.09
CA ASN A 75 10.50 2.23 -8.71
C ASN A 75 10.40 0.69 -8.68
N ILE A 76 9.64 0.09 -9.60
CA ILE A 76 9.56 -1.37 -9.73
C ILE A 76 10.93 -1.94 -10.06
N LEU A 77 11.63 -1.34 -11.04
CA LEU A 77 12.95 -1.77 -11.47
C LEU A 77 13.99 -1.66 -10.36
N ALA A 78 14.03 -0.54 -9.61
CA ALA A 78 14.95 -0.36 -8.50
C ALA A 78 14.78 -1.44 -7.43
N ALA A 79 13.53 -1.74 -7.03
CA ALA A 79 13.24 -2.79 -6.06
C ALA A 79 13.56 -4.19 -6.60
N TYR A 80 13.27 -4.45 -7.86
CA TYR A 80 13.52 -5.73 -8.51
C TYR A 80 15.02 -6.00 -8.68
N CYS A 81 15.80 -5.00 -9.13
CA CYS A 81 17.26 -5.08 -9.23
C CYS A 81 17.90 -5.32 -7.86
N TYR A 82 17.47 -4.61 -6.81
CA TYR A 82 17.96 -4.87 -5.46
C TYR A 82 17.76 -6.35 -5.04
N LEU A 83 16.60 -6.93 -5.37
CA LEU A 83 16.35 -8.35 -5.09
C LEU A 83 17.20 -9.27 -5.95
N ILE A 84 17.43 -8.96 -7.23
CA ILE A 84 18.33 -9.72 -8.13
C ILE A 84 19.72 -9.85 -7.49
N ASP A 85 20.27 -8.73 -7.01
CA ASP A 85 21.63 -8.64 -6.46
C ASP A 85 21.77 -9.28 -5.06
N THR A 86 20.68 -9.26 -4.29
CA THR A 86 20.78 -9.55 -2.84
C THR A 86 20.23 -10.92 -2.47
N TYR A 87 19.21 -11.40 -3.19
CA TYR A 87 18.50 -12.63 -2.84
C TYR A 87 19.38 -13.87 -2.99
N GLN A 88 19.33 -14.72 -1.95
CA GLN A 88 19.90 -16.07 -1.96
C GLN A 88 18.80 -17.11 -1.66
N PRO A 89 18.92 -18.33 -2.16
CA PRO A 89 17.96 -19.39 -1.87
C PRO A 89 17.68 -19.54 -0.38
N GLY A 90 16.40 -19.54 -0.01
CA GLY A 90 15.96 -19.61 1.37
C GLY A 90 15.73 -18.25 2.05
N ASP A 91 16.12 -17.12 1.46
CA ASP A 91 15.82 -15.79 2.00
C ASP A 91 14.31 -15.50 1.97
N ARG A 92 13.83 -14.72 2.93
CA ARG A 92 12.43 -14.31 3.06
C ARG A 92 12.26 -12.87 2.62
N ILE A 93 11.43 -12.63 1.61
CA ILE A 93 11.14 -11.29 1.08
C ILE A 93 9.97 -10.68 1.83
N PHE A 94 10.20 -9.50 2.40
CA PHE A 94 9.18 -8.64 3.01
C PHE A 94 9.07 -7.36 2.16
N LEU A 95 7.88 -7.09 1.65
CA LEU A 95 7.59 -5.87 0.89
C LEU A 95 6.63 -5.00 1.70
N PHE A 96 6.99 -3.74 1.87
CA PHE A 96 6.13 -2.74 2.50
C PHE A 96 5.94 -1.56 1.57
N GLY A 97 4.77 -0.91 1.68
CA GLY A 97 4.57 0.31 0.92
C GLY A 97 3.35 1.12 1.37
N PHE A 98 3.38 2.41 1.05
CA PHE A 98 2.27 3.34 1.28
C PHE A 98 1.82 3.97 -0.03
N SER A 99 0.50 4.14 -0.21
CA SER A 99 -0.04 4.87 -1.36
C SER A 99 0.38 4.24 -2.69
N ARG A 100 1.07 4.99 -3.56
CA ARG A 100 1.68 4.49 -4.81
C ARG A 100 2.84 3.54 -4.55
N GLY A 101 3.59 3.71 -3.47
CA GLY A 101 4.59 2.75 -3.02
C GLY A 101 3.99 1.40 -2.64
N ALA A 102 2.78 1.40 -2.08
CA ALA A 102 2.01 0.19 -1.86
C ALA A 102 1.64 -0.52 -3.17
N TYR A 103 1.27 0.24 -4.20
CA TYR A 103 1.04 -0.31 -5.53
C TYR A 103 2.33 -0.84 -6.17
N THR A 104 3.44 -0.12 -5.99
CA THR A 104 4.78 -0.59 -6.43
C THR A 104 5.15 -1.91 -5.76
N ALA A 105 4.94 -2.05 -4.44
CA ALA A 105 5.21 -3.30 -3.71
C ALA A 105 4.40 -4.47 -4.27
N ARG A 106 3.11 -4.25 -4.58
CA ARG A 106 2.25 -5.25 -5.22
C ARG A 106 2.71 -5.59 -6.64
N ALA A 107 3.16 -4.59 -7.41
CA ALA A 107 3.65 -4.79 -8.77
C ALA A 107 4.98 -5.57 -8.79
N VAL A 108 5.89 -5.29 -7.86
CA VAL A 108 7.11 -6.09 -7.66
C VAL A 108 6.78 -7.53 -7.31
N ALA A 109 5.83 -7.75 -6.39
CA ALA A 109 5.36 -9.10 -6.07
C ALA A 109 4.73 -9.80 -7.29
N GLY A 110 3.95 -9.06 -8.11
CA GLY A 110 3.34 -9.57 -9.35
C GLY A 110 4.38 -9.92 -10.42
N LEU A 111 5.40 -9.09 -10.58
CA LEU A 111 6.52 -9.34 -11.50
C LEU A 111 7.28 -10.61 -11.10
N ILE A 112 7.62 -10.76 -9.82
CA ILE A 112 8.27 -11.96 -9.27
C ILE A 112 7.38 -13.20 -9.46
N HIS A 113 6.08 -13.09 -9.18
CA HIS A 113 5.15 -14.21 -9.37
C HIS A 113 5.14 -14.70 -10.82
N LEU A 114 5.00 -13.78 -11.77
CA LEU A 114 4.80 -14.12 -13.17
C LEU A 114 6.09 -14.58 -13.87
N LEU A 115 7.20 -13.86 -13.64
CA LEU A 115 8.45 -14.09 -14.37
C LEU A 115 9.55 -14.74 -13.51
N GLY A 116 9.40 -14.76 -12.19
CA GLY A 116 10.47 -15.14 -11.28
C GLY A 116 11.42 -13.97 -11.00
N LEU A 117 12.52 -14.26 -10.32
CA LEU A 117 13.60 -13.33 -10.06
C LEU A 117 14.79 -13.71 -10.96
N LEU A 118 15.23 -12.80 -11.81
CA LEU A 118 16.37 -13.01 -12.72
C LEU A 118 17.66 -13.30 -11.95
N GLU A 119 18.62 -13.90 -12.63
CA GLU A 119 19.95 -14.12 -12.06
C GLU A 119 20.78 -12.82 -12.08
N PRO A 120 21.81 -12.68 -11.21
CA PRO A 120 22.62 -11.46 -11.12
C PRO A 120 23.33 -11.06 -12.41
N ASP A 121 23.62 -12.00 -13.29
CA ASP A 121 24.24 -11.76 -14.60
C ASP A 121 23.26 -11.38 -15.70
N GLN A 122 21.96 -11.32 -15.40
CA GLN A 122 20.88 -11.02 -16.34
C GLN A 122 20.30 -9.60 -16.21
N HIS A 123 21.04 -8.66 -15.62
CA HIS A 123 20.56 -7.26 -15.46
C HIS A 123 20.18 -6.58 -16.76
N ASN A 124 20.83 -6.92 -17.88
CA ASN A 124 20.51 -6.44 -19.22
C ASN A 124 19.11 -6.82 -19.69
N LEU A 125 18.45 -7.80 -19.06
CA LEU A 125 17.11 -8.28 -19.40
C LEU A 125 15.99 -7.69 -18.54
N VAL A 126 16.30 -6.87 -17.54
CA VAL A 126 15.33 -6.34 -16.56
C VAL A 126 14.25 -5.49 -17.25
N ASP A 127 14.62 -4.65 -18.21
CA ASP A 127 13.65 -3.87 -19.00
C ASP A 127 12.73 -4.74 -19.86
N TYR A 128 13.27 -5.84 -20.40
CA TYR A 128 12.46 -6.81 -21.15
C TYR A 128 11.50 -7.56 -20.24
N ALA A 129 11.93 -7.92 -19.03
CA ALA A 129 11.08 -8.53 -18.02
C ALA A 129 9.90 -7.61 -17.66
N LEU A 130 10.16 -6.32 -17.38
CA LEU A 130 9.10 -5.36 -17.09
C LEU A 130 8.14 -5.18 -18.29
N LYS A 131 8.65 -5.13 -19.51
CA LYS A 131 7.82 -5.05 -20.74
C LYS A 131 6.95 -6.30 -20.89
N ALA A 132 7.50 -7.50 -20.69
CA ALA A 132 6.75 -8.76 -20.74
C ALA A 132 5.65 -8.81 -19.67
N TYR A 133 5.95 -8.38 -18.45
CA TYR A 133 5.00 -8.26 -17.34
C TYR A 133 3.84 -7.32 -17.70
N LYS A 134 4.14 -6.13 -18.23
CA LYS A 134 3.11 -5.14 -18.60
C LYS A 134 2.23 -5.62 -19.75
N ARG A 135 2.79 -6.31 -20.75
CA ARG A 135 2.03 -6.87 -21.88
C ARG A 135 1.02 -7.93 -21.42
N ALA A 136 1.36 -8.73 -20.43
CA ALA A 136 0.47 -9.76 -19.90
C ALA A 136 -0.90 -9.24 -19.40
N HIS A 137 -1.02 -7.92 -19.17
CA HIS A 137 -2.30 -7.28 -18.85
C HIS A 137 -3.08 -6.81 -20.08
N HIS A 138 -2.38 -6.35 -21.13
CA HIS A 138 -3.03 -5.70 -22.27
C HIS A 138 -3.66 -6.69 -23.25
N GLU A 139 -3.15 -7.90 -23.32
CA GLU A 139 -3.53 -8.89 -24.34
C GLU A 139 -4.45 -9.98 -23.78
N ASP A 140 -4.89 -9.86 -22.50
CA ASP A 140 -5.53 -10.95 -21.74
C ASP A 140 -4.79 -12.29 -21.89
N SER A 141 -3.51 -12.21 -22.28
CA SER A 141 -2.65 -13.33 -22.61
C SER A 141 -1.39 -13.30 -21.75
N LEU A 142 -1.19 -14.36 -21.00
CA LEU A 142 0.05 -14.61 -20.28
C LEU A 142 1.17 -15.14 -21.19
N GLU A 143 0.92 -15.29 -22.49
CA GLU A 143 1.81 -15.97 -23.42
C GLU A 143 3.20 -15.31 -23.50
N ALA A 144 3.26 -13.98 -23.63
CA ALA A 144 4.55 -13.26 -23.67
C ALA A 144 5.37 -13.45 -22.40
N ALA A 145 4.71 -13.47 -21.24
CA ALA A 145 5.36 -13.71 -19.97
C ALA A 145 5.84 -15.16 -19.83
N TRP A 146 5.04 -16.11 -20.30
CA TRP A 146 5.41 -17.53 -20.30
C TRP A 146 6.54 -17.84 -21.26
N GLN A 147 6.55 -17.21 -22.44
CA GLN A 147 7.66 -17.33 -23.40
C GLN A 147 8.93 -16.74 -22.80
N PHE A 148 8.87 -15.54 -22.21
CA PHE A 148 10.00 -14.95 -21.51
C PHE A 148 10.56 -15.91 -20.44
N ARG A 149 9.70 -16.40 -19.55
CA ARG A 149 10.10 -17.31 -18.47
C ARG A 149 10.69 -18.63 -18.98
N ARG A 150 10.13 -19.16 -20.08
CA ARG A 150 10.64 -20.41 -20.69
C ARG A 150 12.02 -20.26 -21.29
N VAL A 151 12.32 -19.11 -21.90
CA VAL A 151 13.57 -18.87 -22.62
C VAL A 151 14.67 -18.36 -21.70
N ILE A 152 14.33 -17.40 -20.84
CA ILE A 152 15.30 -16.71 -19.97
C ILE A 152 15.47 -17.43 -18.65
N GLY A 153 14.41 -18.07 -18.15
CA GLY A 153 14.37 -18.61 -16.79
C GLY A 153 14.10 -17.52 -15.77
N GLY A 154 14.15 -17.91 -14.50
CA GLY A 154 13.98 -17.03 -13.35
C GLY A 154 13.84 -17.88 -12.09
N ARG A 155 14.50 -17.46 -11.01
CA ARG A 155 14.39 -18.12 -9.70
C ARG A 155 12.96 -18.04 -9.19
N ARG A 156 12.43 -19.16 -8.74
CA ARG A 156 11.09 -19.21 -8.13
C ARG A 156 11.20 -18.73 -6.69
N VAL A 157 10.58 -17.61 -6.40
CA VAL A 157 10.69 -16.96 -5.10
C VAL A 157 9.32 -16.50 -4.63
N PRO A 158 8.78 -17.08 -3.55
CA PRO A 158 7.57 -16.57 -2.94
C PRO A 158 7.86 -15.30 -2.15
N VAL A 159 6.87 -14.40 -2.09
CA VAL A 159 6.91 -13.25 -1.19
C VAL A 159 6.40 -13.71 0.18
N HIS A 160 7.26 -13.59 1.20
CA HIS A 160 6.94 -14.03 2.54
C HIS A 160 5.89 -13.14 3.22
N PHE A 161 6.03 -11.81 3.09
CA PHE A 161 5.13 -10.83 3.67
C PHE A 161 4.95 -9.63 2.74
N LEU A 162 3.70 -9.22 2.52
CA LEU A 162 3.35 -8.00 1.78
C LEU A 162 2.45 -7.13 2.67
N GLY A 163 3.01 -6.06 3.24
CA GLY A 163 2.35 -5.13 4.13
C GLY A 163 2.13 -3.77 3.47
N VAL A 164 0.89 -3.31 3.35
CA VAL A 164 0.58 -2.09 2.62
C VAL A 164 -0.34 -1.17 3.41
N TRP A 165 -0.02 0.13 3.40
CA TRP A 165 -0.90 1.19 3.89
C TRP A 165 -1.62 1.82 2.73
N ASP A 166 -2.92 1.80 2.80
CA ASP A 166 -3.89 2.50 1.95
C ASP A 166 -3.50 2.57 0.47
N THR A 167 -3.40 1.40 -0.17
CA THR A 167 -3.00 1.28 -1.58
C THR A 167 -3.94 2.04 -2.49
N VAL A 168 -3.39 2.94 -3.31
CA VAL A 168 -4.12 3.61 -4.37
C VAL A 168 -3.49 3.27 -5.73
N ALA A 169 -4.31 2.80 -6.66
CA ALA A 169 -3.88 2.45 -8.00
C ALA A 169 -4.24 3.58 -8.96
N SER A 170 -3.33 4.51 -9.14
CA SER A 170 -3.49 5.64 -10.05
C SER A 170 -2.57 5.49 -11.27
N VAL A 171 -2.76 4.42 -12.03
CA VAL A 171 -2.12 4.28 -13.34
C VAL A 171 -3.18 4.60 -14.40
N PHE A 172 -3.20 5.84 -14.86
CA PHE A 172 -4.02 6.23 -15.99
C PHE A 172 -3.22 6.07 -17.29
N VAL A 173 -3.69 5.20 -18.15
CA VAL A 173 -3.19 5.09 -19.51
C VAL A 173 -4.09 5.93 -20.42
N ARG A 174 -3.51 6.81 -21.21
CA ARG A 174 -4.22 7.50 -22.30
C ARG A 174 -4.20 6.60 -23.54
N PRO A 175 -5.31 5.96 -23.90
CA PRO A 175 -5.33 5.11 -25.09
C PRO A 175 -5.36 5.89 -26.42
N GLY A 176 -5.17 7.21 -26.41
CA GLY A 176 -5.13 8.08 -27.59
C GLY A 176 -5.51 9.52 -27.28
N LEU A 177 -5.26 10.44 -28.23
CA LEU A 177 -5.40 11.88 -28.06
C LEU A 177 -6.84 12.34 -27.71
N PHE A 178 -7.86 11.55 -28.08
CA PHE A 178 -9.28 11.87 -27.92
C PHE A 178 -10.05 10.90 -27.01
N ARG A 179 -9.37 9.98 -26.30
CA ARG A 179 -10.03 9.08 -25.37
C ARG A 179 -9.79 9.49 -23.91
N LEU A 180 -10.82 9.34 -23.08
CA LEU A 180 -10.71 9.57 -21.65
C LEU A 180 -9.67 8.63 -21.05
N PRO A 181 -8.85 9.10 -20.09
CA PRO A 181 -7.88 8.25 -19.41
C PRO A 181 -8.58 7.04 -18.80
N THR A 182 -8.12 5.85 -19.16
CA THR A 182 -8.59 4.60 -18.56
C THR A 182 -7.59 4.12 -17.53
N GLN A 183 -8.10 3.60 -16.41
CA GLN A 183 -7.27 3.02 -15.38
C GLN A 183 -6.77 1.64 -15.85
N SER A 184 -5.46 1.49 -15.98
CA SER A 184 -4.81 0.22 -16.29
C SER A 184 -4.19 -0.35 -15.03
N PHE A 185 -4.34 -1.65 -14.81
CA PHE A 185 -3.78 -2.33 -13.65
C PHE A 185 -2.75 -3.35 -14.12
N LEU A 186 -1.66 -3.47 -13.38
CA LEU A 186 -0.66 -4.50 -13.65
C LEU A 186 -1.16 -5.87 -13.15
N PRO A 187 -0.74 -6.97 -13.80
CA PRO A 187 -1.13 -8.33 -13.41
C PRO A 187 -0.73 -8.64 -11.96
N TYR A 188 -1.50 -9.49 -11.29
CA TYR A 188 -1.23 -9.98 -9.94
C TYR A 188 -1.05 -8.91 -8.86
N THR A 189 -1.65 -7.72 -9.05
CA THR A 189 -1.62 -6.64 -8.05
C THR A 189 -2.86 -6.61 -7.14
N LYS A 190 -3.98 -7.23 -7.56
CA LYS A 190 -5.19 -7.45 -6.74
C LYS A 190 -5.23 -8.82 -6.08
N SER A 191 -4.58 -9.78 -6.70
CA SER A 191 -4.50 -11.17 -6.26
C SER A 191 -3.11 -11.68 -6.60
N ASN A 192 -2.45 -12.36 -5.68
CA ASN A 192 -1.15 -12.95 -5.96
C ASN A 192 -0.97 -14.20 -5.09
N PRO A 193 -1.13 -15.40 -5.68
CA PRO A 193 -1.05 -16.65 -4.93
C PRO A 193 0.33 -16.91 -4.29
N SER A 194 1.42 -16.34 -4.80
CA SER A 194 2.76 -16.54 -4.23
C SER A 194 3.11 -15.57 -3.09
N VAL A 195 2.17 -14.74 -2.65
CA VAL A 195 2.28 -13.98 -1.41
C VAL A 195 1.75 -14.84 -0.26
N ARG A 196 2.62 -15.19 0.71
CA ARG A 196 2.23 -16.05 1.84
C ARG A 196 1.37 -15.31 2.85
N VAL A 197 1.79 -14.09 3.23
CA VAL A 197 1.07 -13.24 4.19
C VAL A 197 0.82 -11.87 3.57
N PHE A 198 -0.44 -11.47 3.53
CA PHE A 198 -0.86 -10.15 3.07
C PHE A 198 -1.51 -9.35 4.20
N ARG A 199 -1.10 -8.09 4.36
CA ARG A 199 -1.68 -7.15 5.33
C ARG A 199 -1.93 -5.80 4.68
N GLN A 200 -3.14 -5.28 4.86
CA GLN A 200 -3.51 -3.95 4.39
C GLN A 200 -4.19 -3.15 5.49
N ALA A 201 -3.63 -1.98 5.81
CA ALA A 201 -4.31 -0.95 6.58
C ALA A 201 -5.08 -0.04 5.61
N ALA A 202 -6.37 0.17 5.85
CA ALA A 202 -7.26 0.95 4.96
C ALA A 202 -7.91 2.12 5.71
N ALA A 203 -8.03 3.27 5.04
CA ALA A 203 -8.63 4.49 5.57
C ALA A 203 -10.15 4.48 5.40
N ILE A 204 -10.89 4.77 6.46
CA ILE A 204 -12.37 4.87 6.46
C ILE A 204 -12.82 6.18 5.79
N ASP A 205 -12.14 7.29 6.08
CA ASP A 205 -12.64 8.64 5.80
C ASP A 205 -12.10 9.24 4.49
N GLU A 206 -11.30 8.52 3.71
CA GLU A 206 -10.81 9.00 2.41
C GLU A 206 -11.95 9.08 1.39
N ARG A 207 -12.18 10.27 0.82
CA ARG A 207 -13.29 10.55 -0.10
C ARG A 207 -12.87 10.96 -1.50
N ARG A 208 -11.60 11.30 -1.71
CA ARG A 208 -11.11 11.71 -3.03
C ARG A 208 -11.20 10.56 -4.02
N ARG A 209 -11.88 10.78 -5.16
CA ARG A 209 -12.08 9.78 -6.21
C ARG A 209 -10.79 9.16 -6.74
N MET A 210 -9.70 9.93 -6.69
CA MET A 210 -8.38 9.49 -7.15
C MET A 210 -7.67 8.58 -6.14
N PHE A 211 -8.13 8.55 -4.88
CA PHE A 211 -7.59 7.79 -3.78
C PHE A 211 -8.49 6.60 -3.39
N ARG A 212 -9.14 5.98 -4.38
CA ARG A 212 -9.91 4.76 -4.12
C ARG A 212 -9.00 3.65 -3.63
N LEU A 213 -9.50 2.95 -2.61
CA LEU A 213 -8.80 1.79 -2.09
C LEU A 213 -8.66 0.72 -3.18
N TYR A 214 -7.42 0.30 -3.41
CA TYR A 214 -7.12 -0.84 -4.25
C TYR A 214 -7.15 -2.11 -3.38
N SER A 215 -8.32 -2.72 -3.31
CA SER A 215 -8.58 -3.87 -2.45
C SER A 215 -7.82 -5.12 -2.90
N TRP A 216 -7.52 -5.99 -1.96
CA TRP A 216 -7.03 -7.33 -2.22
C TRP A 216 -8.21 -8.29 -2.45
N THR A 217 -8.06 -9.24 -3.35
CA THR A 217 -9.06 -10.28 -3.55
C THR A 217 -8.98 -11.27 -2.38
N PRO A 218 -10.06 -11.48 -1.63
CA PRO A 218 -10.03 -12.36 -0.47
C PRO A 218 -10.08 -13.84 -0.86
N ARG A 219 -9.80 -14.72 0.11
CA ARG A 219 -9.96 -16.18 0.04
C ARG A 219 -9.14 -16.84 -1.07
N GLN A 220 -7.93 -16.38 -1.27
CA GLN A 220 -6.98 -17.00 -2.20
C GLN A 220 -6.29 -18.20 -1.53
N SER A 221 -5.85 -19.16 -2.36
CA SER A 221 -4.91 -20.19 -1.95
C SER A 221 -3.49 -19.68 -2.10
N PHE A 222 -2.62 -20.01 -1.15
CA PHE A 222 -1.18 -19.78 -1.27
C PHE A 222 -0.54 -20.86 -2.14
N ARG A 223 0.26 -20.42 -3.11
CA ARG A 223 1.08 -21.26 -3.99
C ARG A 223 2.46 -20.62 -4.09
N PRO A 224 3.56 -21.29 -3.75
CA PRO A 224 4.89 -20.68 -3.76
C PRO A 224 5.34 -20.22 -5.16
N ASP A 225 4.81 -20.81 -6.21
CA ASP A 225 4.97 -20.37 -7.59
C ASP A 225 3.73 -20.74 -8.44
N PRO A 226 3.59 -20.21 -9.68
CA PRO A 226 2.42 -20.47 -10.54
C PRO A 226 2.15 -21.94 -10.87
N PHE A 227 3.17 -22.79 -10.81
CA PHE A 227 3.06 -24.22 -11.17
C PHE A 227 3.03 -25.15 -9.96
N ALA A 228 3.19 -24.59 -8.75
CA ALA A 228 3.09 -25.38 -7.52
C ALA A 228 1.63 -25.68 -7.17
N GLU A 229 1.43 -26.76 -6.43
CA GLU A 229 0.15 -27.01 -5.77
C GLU A 229 -0.12 -26.00 -4.67
N ALA A 230 -1.40 -25.84 -4.31
CA ALA A 230 -1.79 -24.98 -3.20
C ALA A 230 -1.35 -25.59 -1.87
N GLU A 231 -0.61 -24.83 -1.06
CA GLU A 231 -0.20 -25.24 0.29
C GLU A 231 -1.25 -24.90 1.37
N GLY A 232 -2.41 -24.37 0.98
CA GLY A 232 -3.48 -23.98 1.89
C GLY A 232 -4.04 -22.60 1.58
N ALA A 233 -4.83 -22.05 2.49
CA ALA A 233 -5.36 -20.69 2.38
C ALA A 233 -4.26 -19.63 2.55
N GLN A 234 -4.32 -18.56 1.78
CA GLN A 234 -3.46 -17.40 1.96
C GLN A 234 -3.81 -16.70 3.28
N ASN A 235 -2.80 -16.33 4.07
CA ASN A 235 -3.01 -15.57 5.30
C ASN A 235 -3.16 -14.08 4.96
N GLU A 236 -4.39 -13.61 4.76
CA GLU A 236 -4.67 -12.24 4.34
C GLU A 236 -5.59 -11.51 5.31
N GLN A 237 -5.31 -10.21 5.54
CA GLN A 237 -6.15 -9.32 6.32
C GLN A 237 -6.13 -7.91 5.75
N THR A 238 -7.32 -7.31 5.61
CA THR A 238 -7.50 -5.87 5.41
C THR A 238 -8.19 -5.31 6.64
N VAL A 239 -7.52 -4.42 7.36
CA VAL A 239 -8.03 -3.79 8.59
C VAL A 239 -8.28 -2.31 8.34
N TRP A 240 -9.45 -1.84 8.76
CA TRP A 240 -9.90 -0.47 8.57
C TRP A 240 -9.61 0.38 9.80
N PHE A 241 -9.11 1.60 9.56
CA PHE A 241 -8.74 2.59 10.57
C PHE A 241 -9.47 3.90 10.33
N ALA A 242 -9.79 4.63 11.39
CA ALA A 242 -10.34 5.97 11.28
C ALA A 242 -9.30 6.94 10.68
N GLY A 243 -9.78 7.90 9.92
CA GLY A 243 -8.97 8.92 9.27
C GLY A 243 -8.88 8.78 7.75
N ASP A 244 -8.21 9.74 7.13
CA ASP A 244 -7.96 9.80 5.70
C ASP A 244 -6.72 8.99 5.28
N HIS A 245 -6.34 9.12 4.02
CA HIS A 245 -5.19 8.44 3.43
C HIS A 245 -3.88 8.61 4.22
N SER A 246 -3.58 9.84 4.62
CA SER A 246 -2.35 10.17 5.36
C SER A 246 -2.49 9.93 6.87
N ASP A 247 -3.70 9.88 7.40
CA ASP A 247 -3.96 9.42 8.77
C ASP A 247 -3.66 7.91 8.92
N VAL A 248 -3.74 7.15 7.84
CA VAL A 248 -3.39 5.72 7.83
C VAL A 248 -1.94 5.49 7.41
N GLY A 249 -1.45 6.23 6.45
CA GLY A 249 -0.09 6.05 5.92
C GLY A 249 0.99 6.89 6.58
N GLY A 250 0.62 7.87 7.40
CA GLY A 250 1.52 8.90 7.92
C GLY A 250 1.76 10.01 6.92
N GLY A 251 2.50 11.05 7.36
CA GLY A 251 2.84 12.21 6.52
C GLY A 251 2.24 13.54 7.02
N TRP A 252 1.39 13.53 8.02
CA TRP A 252 1.00 14.74 8.75
C TRP A 252 2.08 15.17 9.76
N ALA A 253 2.00 16.40 10.22
CA ALA A 253 2.87 16.91 11.26
C ALA A 253 2.86 15.98 12.48
N GLU A 254 4.02 15.76 13.11
CA GLU A 254 4.13 14.76 14.17
C GLU A 254 3.15 15.04 15.33
N ALA A 255 2.94 16.33 15.68
CA ALA A 255 1.99 16.73 16.73
C ALA A 255 0.53 16.37 16.43
N GLU A 256 0.19 16.08 15.18
CA GLU A 256 -1.16 15.76 14.69
C GLU A 256 -1.27 14.29 14.21
N SER A 257 -0.21 13.48 14.43
CA SER A 257 -0.08 12.12 13.88
C SER A 257 -0.52 11.01 14.84
N GLN A 258 -1.27 11.31 15.91
CA GLN A 258 -1.63 10.32 16.95
C GLN A 258 -2.38 9.13 16.36
N ILE A 259 -3.36 9.35 15.48
CA ILE A 259 -4.16 8.26 14.90
C ILE A 259 -3.36 7.43 13.87
N ALA A 260 -2.36 8.02 13.22
CA ALA A 260 -1.49 7.32 12.27
C ALA A 260 -0.57 6.28 12.96
N LYS A 261 -0.44 6.35 14.28
CA LYS A 261 0.34 5.39 15.06
C LYS A 261 -0.34 4.02 15.13
N PHE A 262 -1.68 3.96 15.18
CA PHE A 262 -2.39 2.68 15.23
C PHE A 262 -2.10 1.77 14.03
N PRO A 263 -2.23 2.21 12.77
CA PRO A 263 -1.87 1.39 11.62
C PRO A 263 -0.36 1.09 11.52
N LEU A 264 0.52 1.96 12.05
CA LEU A 264 1.95 1.68 12.17
C LEU A 264 2.21 0.53 13.15
N VAL A 265 1.67 0.63 14.37
CA VAL A 265 1.84 -0.39 15.42
C VAL A 265 1.28 -1.73 14.94
N TRP A 266 0.04 -1.73 14.43
CA TRP A 266 -0.58 -2.95 13.92
C TRP A 266 0.27 -3.63 12.84
N MET A 267 0.67 -2.91 11.81
CA MET A 267 1.46 -3.46 10.70
C MET A 267 2.82 -4.00 11.18
N THR A 268 3.49 -3.27 12.06
CA THR A 268 4.79 -3.68 12.61
C THR A 268 4.66 -4.97 13.41
N ARG A 269 3.65 -5.07 14.28
CA ARG A 269 3.42 -6.27 15.12
C ARG A 269 3.00 -7.47 14.26
N GLU A 270 2.19 -7.27 13.19
CA GLU A 270 1.89 -8.33 12.23
C GLU A 270 3.14 -8.81 11.49
N ALA A 271 4.01 -7.92 11.09
CA ALA A 271 5.27 -8.29 10.44
C ALA A 271 6.22 -9.05 11.42
N GLN A 272 6.29 -8.63 12.69
CA GLN A 272 7.09 -9.32 13.72
C GLN A 272 6.61 -10.75 13.97
N LYS A 273 5.30 -10.99 14.00
CA LYS A 273 4.74 -12.36 14.08
C LYS A 273 5.21 -13.26 12.95
N ASN A 274 5.62 -12.66 11.82
CA ASN A 274 6.14 -13.35 10.65
C ASN A 274 7.67 -13.29 10.53
N GLY A 275 8.39 -12.84 11.58
CA GLY A 275 9.83 -12.90 11.70
C GLY A 275 10.57 -11.62 11.26
N PHE A 276 9.87 -10.51 10.99
CA PHE A 276 10.49 -9.19 10.85
C PHE A 276 11.09 -8.75 12.18
N ARG A 277 12.31 -8.20 12.14
CA ARG A 277 13.02 -7.75 13.35
C ARG A 277 13.13 -6.25 13.39
N ILE A 278 12.95 -5.69 14.58
CA ILE A 278 13.04 -4.26 14.83
C ILE A 278 13.90 -3.96 16.06
N ASP A 279 14.43 -2.76 16.11
CA ASP A 279 14.88 -2.13 17.33
C ASP A 279 13.65 -1.68 18.13
N GLU A 280 13.35 -2.37 19.23
CA GLU A 280 12.18 -2.09 20.06
C GLU A 280 12.27 -0.71 20.75
N SER A 281 13.46 -0.21 21.05
CA SER A 281 13.60 1.11 21.67
C SER A 281 13.26 2.22 20.67
N MET A 282 13.75 2.10 19.46
CA MET A 282 13.43 3.01 18.35
C MET A 282 11.95 2.91 17.97
N PHE A 283 11.38 1.71 17.99
CA PHE A 283 9.96 1.50 17.70
C PHE A 283 9.09 2.20 18.74
N ARG A 284 9.34 1.99 20.04
CA ARG A 284 8.59 2.67 21.10
C ARG A 284 8.73 4.18 21.00
N HIS A 285 9.91 4.67 20.69
CA HIS A 285 10.13 6.11 20.46
C HIS A 285 9.27 6.66 19.31
N LEU A 286 9.28 6.02 18.15
CA LEU A 286 8.61 6.51 16.94
C LEU A 286 7.10 6.28 16.94
N ALA A 287 6.65 5.17 17.50
CA ALA A 287 5.28 4.69 17.41
C ALA A 287 4.47 4.86 18.71
N GLU A 288 5.12 4.83 19.87
CA GLU A 288 4.46 4.87 21.18
C GLU A 288 4.77 6.16 21.97
N GLY A 289 5.70 7.00 21.46
CA GLY A 289 6.03 8.30 22.07
C GLY A 289 7.04 8.23 23.21
N ASP A 290 7.67 7.09 23.44
CA ASP A 290 8.66 6.95 24.50
C ASP A 290 9.89 7.85 24.25
N PRO A 291 10.46 8.50 25.24
CA PRO A 291 11.67 9.28 25.08
C PRO A 291 12.86 8.38 24.75
N LEU A 292 13.67 8.78 23.76
CA LEU A 292 14.93 8.11 23.47
C LEU A 292 16.07 8.75 24.25
N PRO A 293 16.93 7.99 24.96
CA PRO A 293 18.08 8.55 25.67
C PRO A 293 18.95 9.41 24.76
N GLY A 294 19.17 10.69 25.09
CA GLY A 294 19.93 11.65 24.30
C GLY A 294 19.20 12.19 23.05
N GLY A 295 17.97 11.73 22.77
CA GLY A 295 17.15 12.23 21.66
C GLY A 295 16.53 13.58 22.00
N LYS A 296 16.63 14.54 21.04
CA LYS A 296 16.00 15.87 21.19
C LYS A 296 14.58 15.93 20.62
N ARG A 297 14.24 15.02 19.71
CA ARG A 297 12.94 15.00 19.05
C ARG A 297 11.97 14.11 19.83
N MET A 298 10.80 14.67 20.10
CA MET A 298 9.70 13.92 20.73
C MET A 298 8.71 13.46 19.67
N TYR A 299 8.16 12.27 19.86
CA TYR A 299 7.09 11.70 19.05
C TYR A 299 5.85 11.54 19.92
N VAL A 300 4.67 11.69 19.30
CA VAL A 300 3.40 11.54 20.01
C VAL A 300 3.03 10.06 20.15
N ALA A 301 2.37 9.74 21.27
CA ALA A 301 1.76 8.43 21.50
C ALA A 301 0.50 8.22 20.63
N PRO A 302 0.06 6.98 20.39
CA PRO A 302 -1.24 6.69 19.79
C PRO A 302 -2.38 7.28 20.67
N ASP A 303 -3.28 8.01 20.04
CA ASP A 303 -4.51 8.49 20.68
C ASP A 303 -5.67 8.43 19.68
N ALA A 304 -6.68 7.63 19.99
CA ALA A 304 -7.87 7.50 19.17
C ALA A 304 -8.68 8.81 19.05
N LYS A 305 -8.46 9.75 19.96
CA LYS A 305 -9.11 11.08 19.98
C LYS A 305 -8.31 12.13 19.20
N GLY A 306 -7.11 11.80 18.73
CA GLY A 306 -6.28 12.69 17.89
C GLY A 306 -7.04 13.23 16.68
N PRO A 307 -6.60 14.31 16.04
CA PRO A 307 -7.30 14.91 14.90
C PRO A 307 -7.47 13.94 13.74
N ILE A 308 -8.64 13.97 13.10
CA ILE A 308 -8.85 13.40 11.75
C ILE A 308 -8.67 14.53 10.76
N HIS A 309 -7.86 14.29 9.74
CA HIS A 309 -7.65 15.25 8.68
C HIS A 309 -8.64 15.05 7.54
N ASN A 310 -8.91 16.13 6.83
CA ASN A 310 -9.73 16.11 5.62
C ASN A 310 -8.88 16.58 4.42
N SER A 311 -8.43 15.62 3.64
CA SER A 311 -7.64 15.90 2.43
C SER A 311 -8.49 16.41 1.24
N MET A 312 -9.81 16.52 1.37
CA MET A 312 -10.69 17.06 0.35
C MET A 312 -10.60 18.59 0.33
N THR A 313 -9.53 19.12 -0.25
CA THR A 313 -9.37 20.58 -0.46
C THR A 313 -10.17 21.09 -1.66
N ALA A 314 -10.33 22.41 -1.79
CA ALA A 314 -11.00 23.03 -2.93
C ALA A 314 -10.43 22.60 -4.30
N ALA A 315 -9.14 22.26 -4.36
CA ALA A 315 -8.49 21.80 -5.59
C ALA A 315 -8.96 20.40 -6.05
N TRP A 316 -9.48 19.56 -5.14
CA TRP A 316 -9.97 18.23 -5.48
C TRP A 316 -11.43 18.20 -5.94
N TRP A 317 -12.25 19.16 -5.50
CA TRP A 317 -13.68 19.22 -5.81
C TRP A 317 -14.01 19.20 -7.31
N PRO A 318 -13.30 19.92 -8.22
CA PRO A 318 -13.59 19.84 -9.65
C PRO A 318 -13.53 18.41 -10.21
N LEU A 319 -12.64 17.55 -9.68
CA LEU A 319 -12.51 16.16 -10.11
C LEU A 319 -13.70 15.30 -9.68
N GLU A 320 -14.37 15.65 -8.58
CA GLU A 320 -15.53 14.94 -8.07
C GLU A 320 -16.80 15.17 -8.91
N PHE A 321 -16.84 16.26 -9.70
CA PHE A 321 -17.92 16.55 -10.63
C PHE A 321 -17.65 16.03 -12.06
N LEU A 322 -16.54 15.35 -12.31
CA LEU A 322 -16.31 14.66 -13.58
C LEU A 322 -17.07 13.32 -13.58
N PRO A 323 -17.80 13.01 -14.70
CA PRO A 323 -18.51 11.75 -14.82
C PRO A 323 -17.59 10.52 -14.64
N LYS A 324 -18.10 9.50 -13.99
CA LYS A 324 -17.41 8.24 -13.73
C LYS A 324 -18.27 7.05 -14.18
N ASN A 325 -17.66 6.02 -14.71
CA ASN A 325 -18.38 4.83 -15.14
C ASN A 325 -19.01 4.11 -13.94
N ARG A 326 -20.27 3.68 -14.07
CA ARG A 326 -21.05 3.00 -13.05
C ARG A 326 -20.44 1.72 -12.50
N LYS A 327 -19.66 0.99 -13.29
CA LYS A 327 -18.95 -0.22 -12.81
C LYS A 327 -18.02 0.07 -11.64
N TRP A 328 -17.65 1.33 -11.41
CA TRP A 328 -16.79 1.77 -10.32
C TRP A 328 -17.55 2.42 -9.15
N LYS A 329 -18.84 2.27 -9.12
CA LYS A 329 -19.70 2.85 -8.11
C LYS A 329 -19.57 2.10 -6.78
N CYS A 330 -19.44 2.86 -5.68
CA CYS A 330 -19.38 2.30 -4.34
C CYS A 330 -20.80 2.14 -3.74
N PHE A 331 -21.68 3.10 -3.98
CA PHE A 331 -23.04 3.10 -3.44
C PHE A 331 -24.10 3.17 -4.55
N PRO A 332 -25.12 2.29 -4.52
CA PRO A 332 -26.17 2.23 -5.52
C PRO A 332 -26.97 3.51 -5.70
N GLU A 333 -27.18 4.27 -4.63
CA GLU A 333 -28.11 5.40 -4.57
C GLU A 333 -27.61 6.68 -5.26
N MET A 334 -26.31 6.79 -5.50
CA MET A 334 -25.68 7.98 -6.11
C MET A 334 -25.70 7.98 -7.64
N SER A 335 -26.73 7.45 -8.28
CA SER A 335 -26.77 7.22 -9.72
C SER A 335 -27.47 8.35 -10.49
N THR A 336 -26.77 8.95 -11.42
CA THR A 336 -27.36 9.67 -12.55
C THR A 336 -27.58 8.70 -13.71
N GLY A 337 -28.56 8.93 -14.58
CA GLY A 337 -28.89 8.03 -15.70
C GLY A 337 -27.70 7.68 -16.61
N GLY A 338 -27.84 6.62 -17.40
CA GLY A 338 -26.85 6.24 -18.43
C GLY A 338 -25.59 5.58 -17.93
N GLY A 339 -24.81 4.85 -18.11
CA GLY A 339 -23.58 4.16 -17.66
C GLY A 339 -22.57 4.98 -16.84
N TYR A 340 -22.90 6.24 -16.47
CA TYR A 340 -22.04 7.16 -15.73
C TYR A 340 -22.73 7.76 -14.51
N TYR A 341 -21.95 8.23 -13.53
CA TYR A 341 -22.42 8.95 -12.34
C TYR A 341 -21.37 9.98 -11.89
N LEU A 342 -21.78 10.93 -11.04
CA LEU A 342 -20.91 11.93 -10.42
C LEU A 342 -20.53 11.46 -9.01
N PRO A 343 -19.25 11.27 -8.68
CA PRO A 343 -18.83 10.76 -7.36
C PRO A 343 -19.20 11.67 -6.19
N ARG A 344 -19.04 12.98 -6.33
CA ARG A 344 -19.35 13.98 -5.30
C ARG A 344 -18.76 13.66 -3.93
N ALA A 345 -17.51 13.27 -3.91
CA ALA A 345 -16.82 12.85 -2.68
C ALA A 345 -17.51 11.66 -1.96
N GLU A 346 -17.99 10.69 -2.73
CA GLU A 346 -18.60 9.48 -2.16
C GLU A 346 -17.65 8.78 -1.18
N PRO A 347 -18.14 8.32 -0.02
CA PRO A 347 -17.32 7.55 0.92
C PRO A 347 -16.90 6.21 0.31
N ARG A 348 -15.89 5.59 0.89
CA ARG A 348 -15.44 4.25 0.50
C ARG A 348 -16.47 3.20 0.88
N ASN A 349 -16.62 2.19 0.04
CA ASN A 349 -17.40 1.01 0.39
C ASN A 349 -16.58 0.09 1.30
N ILE A 350 -17.07 -0.12 2.52
CA ILE A 350 -16.51 -1.08 3.48
C ILE A 350 -17.41 -2.31 3.43
N PRO A 351 -16.87 -3.50 3.10
CA PRO A 351 -17.70 -4.70 2.95
C PRO A 351 -18.25 -5.18 4.30
N GLU A 352 -19.38 -5.90 4.25
CA GLU A 352 -19.88 -6.63 5.41
C GLU A 352 -18.85 -7.66 5.90
N GLY A 353 -18.76 -7.84 7.20
CA GLY A 353 -17.74 -8.67 7.85
C GLY A 353 -16.34 -8.07 7.85
N ALA A 354 -16.19 -6.76 7.57
CA ALA A 354 -14.90 -6.08 7.57
C ALA A 354 -14.20 -6.14 8.94
N LEU A 355 -12.86 -6.17 8.90
CA LEU A 355 -12.06 -6.07 10.12
C LEU A 355 -11.84 -4.59 10.46
N LEU A 356 -12.32 -4.15 11.61
CA LEU A 356 -12.08 -2.81 12.14
C LEU A 356 -11.06 -2.84 13.27
N HIS A 357 -10.15 -1.88 13.28
CA HIS A 357 -9.23 -1.74 14.40
C HIS A 357 -9.98 -1.20 15.65
N HIS A 358 -9.63 -1.67 16.85
CA HIS A 358 -10.27 -1.27 18.11
C HIS A 358 -10.31 0.25 18.31
N SER A 359 -9.29 1.00 17.82
CA SER A 359 -9.23 2.47 17.90
C SER A 359 -10.40 3.16 17.22
N VAL A 360 -11.06 2.51 16.23
CA VAL A 360 -12.27 3.04 15.60
C VAL A 360 -13.41 3.10 16.61
N ILE A 361 -13.60 2.04 17.40
CA ILE A 361 -14.65 1.98 18.42
C ILE A 361 -14.36 2.95 19.58
N GLU A 362 -13.11 3.03 20.03
CA GLU A 362 -12.69 4.02 21.03
C GLU A 362 -13.01 5.44 20.56
N ARG A 363 -12.77 5.74 19.29
CA ARG A 363 -13.11 7.02 18.70
C ARG A 363 -14.63 7.24 18.58
N MET A 364 -15.39 6.21 18.23
CA MET A 364 -16.86 6.31 18.13
C MET A 364 -17.48 6.71 19.47
N ALA A 365 -16.89 6.30 20.59
CA ALA A 365 -17.32 6.73 21.93
C ALA A 365 -17.18 8.25 22.15
N THR A 366 -16.43 8.98 21.31
CA THR A 366 -16.29 10.44 21.37
C THR A 366 -17.19 11.19 20.36
N GLY A 367 -18.14 10.49 19.75
CA GLY A 367 -19.09 11.10 18.77
C GLY A 367 -18.71 10.96 17.31
N TYR A 368 -17.61 10.29 16.97
CA TYR A 368 -17.28 9.96 15.59
C TYR A 368 -18.27 8.94 15.02
N LYS A 369 -18.89 9.28 13.89
CA LYS A 369 -19.92 8.46 13.24
C LYS A 369 -19.66 8.39 11.74
N PRO A 370 -18.79 7.49 11.27
CA PRO A 370 -18.59 7.33 9.83
C PRO A 370 -19.84 6.73 9.19
N THR A 371 -20.25 7.34 8.05
CA THR A 371 -21.51 7.00 7.36
C THR A 371 -21.44 5.73 6.52
N ASN A 372 -20.26 5.12 6.42
CA ASN A 372 -19.94 4.00 5.55
C ASN A 372 -19.51 2.73 6.30
N LEU A 373 -19.72 2.68 7.62
CA LEU A 373 -19.50 1.43 8.34
C LEU A 373 -20.59 0.41 7.99
N PRO A 374 -20.21 -0.87 7.80
CA PRO A 374 -21.17 -1.95 7.62
C PRO A 374 -21.89 -2.26 8.95
N ASP A 375 -23.03 -2.94 8.85
CA ASP A 375 -23.76 -3.39 10.05
C ASP A 375 -23.06 -4.56 10.74
N ASP A 376 -22.35 -5.41 9.99
CA ASP A 376 -21.55 -6.52 10.50
C ASP A 376 -20.06 -6.24 10.31
N PHE A 377 -19.31 -6.29 11.41
CA PHE A 377 -17.86 -6.14 11.41
C PHE A 377 -17.21 -6.93 12.56
N THR A 378 -15.92 -7.22 12.41
CA THR A 378 -15.13 -7.91 13.44
C THR A 378 -14.04 -6.97 13.95
N LEU A 379 -13.86 -6.90 15.27
CA LEU A 379 -12.81 -6.08 15.88
C LEU A 379 -11.47 -6.79 15.88
N VAL A 380 -10.42 -6.05 15.52
CA VAL A 380 -9.03 -6.45 15.68
C VAL A 380 -8.45 -5.71 16.87
N GLY A 381 -8.07 -6.46 17.91
CA GLY A 381 -7.55 -5.90 19.17
C GLY A 381 -6.06 -5.59 19.14
N PRO A 382 -5.57 -4.80 20.11
CA PRO A 382 -4.19 -4.39 20.23
C PRO A 382 -3.33 -5.55 20.74
N SER A 383 -2.86 -6.45 20.10
CA SER A 383 -1.81 -7.39 20.51
C SER A 383 -2.15 -8.77 21.03
N THR A 384 -3.37 -9.11 21.38
CA THR A 384 -3.64 -10.42 21.98
C THR A 384 -3.98 -11.53 20.97
N GLY A 385 -4.04 -11.22 19.67
CA GLY A 385 -4.43 -12.20 18.65
C GLY A 385 -5.88 -12.70 18.77
N ALA A 386 -6.64 -12.18 19.72
CA ALA A 386 -8.03 -12.54 19.94
C ALA A 386 -8.94 -11.64 19.08
N THR A 387 -9.56 -12.22 18.09
CA THR A 387 -10.72 -11.63 17.45
C THR A 387 -11.90 -11.71 18.41
N CYS A 388 -12.35 -10.59 18.94
CA CYS A 388 -13.59 -10.53 19.70
C CYS A 388 -14.73 -10.30 18.70
N ASN A 389 -15.56 -11.33 18.47
CA ASN A 389 -16.82 -11.19 17.74
C ASN A 389 -17.82 -10.43 18.61
N GLN A 390 -17.82 -9.11 18.52
CA GLN A 390 -18.96 -8.34 18.98
C GLN A 390 -19.87 -8.10 17.76
N ARG A 391 -20.98 -8.85 17.68
CA ARG A 391 -22.07 -8.46 16.78
C ARG A 391 -22.58 -7.12 17.25
N GLY A 392 -22.50 -6.13 16.36
CA GLY A 392 -23.06 -4.81 16.65
C GLY A 392 -24.55 -4.96 16.96
N GLN A 393 -24.89 -4.86 18.21
CA GLN A 393 -26.27 -4.59 18.64
C GLN A 393 -26.45 -3.07 18.55
N ARG A 394 -27.32 -2.64 17.61
CA ARG A 394 -27.92 -1.30 17.63
C ARG A 394 -28.99 -1.24 18.68
#